data_877593b53edb9fb89099ed2fb3f20f53
#
_entry.id   877593b53edb9fb89099ed2fb3f20f53
#
_cell.length_a   1.000
_cell.length_b   1.000
_cell.length_c   1.000
_cell.angle_alpha   90.00
_cell.angle_beta   90.00
_cell.angle_gamma   90.00
#
_symmetry.space_group_name_H-M   'P 1'
#
loop_
_entity.id
_entity.type
_entity.pdbx_description
1 polymer ?
#
loop_
_entity_poly.entity_id
_entity_poly.type
_entity_poly.pdbx_seq_one_letter_code
_entity_poly.pdbx_strand_id
1 'polypeptide(L)'
;GFHDAQALCGRNRGHWLDFLFSCLIQPNLSPECLTMVSRYPALLPSLARKAEDDPRWVERVELFLGGMELGNGFHELIDPVEQEARFLSDLEVRKGEGLYAPELDDRLLDALRLGIPDCSGIAIGLDRLLMVLTGMSRIEEVLSFPFQRA
;
A
#
# COMPACT_ATOMS: atom_id res chain seq x y z
N GLY A 1 12.90 8.59 20.79
CA GLY A 1 11.59 8.01 21.11
C GLY A 1 10.50 8.63 20.26
N PHE A 2 9.38 7.98 20.15
CA PHE A 2 8.25 8.39 19.29
C PHE A 2 7.36 9.38 20.03
N HIS A 3 7.90 10.56 20.38
CA HIS A 3 7.21 11.55 21.21
C HIS A 3 5.93 12.10 20.57
N ASP A 4 5.85 12.12 19.24
CA ASP A 4 4.72 12.66 18.49
C ASP A 4 3.75 11.59 17.96
N ALA A 5 3.98 10.31 18.26
CA ALA A 5 3.16 9.20 17.75
C ALA A 5 1.67 9.36 18.13
N GLN A 6 1.39 9.83 19.36
CA GLN A 6 0.03 10.05 19.80
C GLN A 6 -0.67 11.18 19.00
N ALA A 7 0.06 12.22 18.61
CA ALA A 7 -0.46 13.30 17.80
C ALA A 7 -0.74 12.83 16.36
N LEU A 8 0.14 11.97 15.82
CA LEU A 8 0.01 11.41 14.47
C LEU A 8 -1.10 10.36 14.36
N CYS A 9 -1.16 9.43 15.31
CA CYS A 9 -2.04 8.26 15.22
C CYS A 9 -3.39 8.48 15.92
N GLY A 10 -3.47 9.38 16.91
CA GLY A 10 -4.69 9.67 17.65
C GLY A 10 -5.32 8.40 18.25
N ARG A 11 -6.61 8.19 17.94
CA ARG A 11 -7.37 6.98 18.31
C ARG A 11 -7.51 5.97 17.17
N ASN A 12 -6.95 6.26 16.00
CA ASN A 12 -7.07 5.40 14.83
C ASN A 12 -6.14 4.20 14.95
N ARG A 13 -6.70 2.99 15.09
CA ARG A 13 -5.93 1.75 15.20
C ARG A 13 -5.14 1.42 13.93
N GLY A 14 -5.65 1.80 12.77
CA GLY A 14 -4.95 1.63 11.48
C GLY A 14 -3.67 2.45 11.45
N HIS A 15 -3.76 3.73 11.78
CA HIS A 15 -2.58 4.62 11.87
C HIS A 15 -1.52 4.09 12.85
N TRP A 16 -1.94 3.52 13.98
CA TRP A 16 -1.01 2.89 14.92
C TRP A 16 -0.33 1.65 14.36
N LEU A 17 -1.07 0.78 13.65
CA LEU A 17 -0.48 -0.40 13.03
C LEU A 17 0.52 -0.03 11.93
N ASP A 18 0.16 0.91 11.06
CA ASP A 18 1.04 1.41 10.01
C ASP A 18 2.30 2.06 10.60
N PHE A 19 2.12 2.92 11.61
CA PHE A 19 3.23 3.56 12.31
C PHE A 19 4.17 2.54 12.96
N LEU A 20 3.64 1.55 13.68
CA LEU A 20 4.45 0.52 14.33
C LEU A 20 5.16 -0.37 13.31
N PHE A 21 4.49 -0.71 12.22
CA PHE A 21 5.11 -1.48 11.14
C PHE A 21 6.28 -0.69 10.52
N SER A 22 6.04 0.54 10.11
CA SER A 22 7.03 1.38 9.42
C SER A 22 8.21 1.77 10.32
N CYS A 23 7.97 1.99 11.62
CA CYS A 23 9.01 2.47 12.53
C CYS A 23 9.75 1.36 13.29
N LEU A 24 9.11 0.20 13.51
CA LEU A 24 9.69 -0.86 14.35
C LEU A 24 9.91 -2.17 13.60
N ILE A 25 9.06 -2.53 12.64
CA ILE A 25 9.16 -3.82 11.95
C ILE A 25 10.00 -3.67 10.69
N GLN A 26 9.62 -2.79 9.79
CA GLN A 26 10.29 -2.59 8.51
C GLN A 26 11.80 -2.33 8.63
N PRO A 27 12.30 -1.43 9.53
CA PRO A 27 13.74 -1.18 9.67
C PRO A 27 14.52 -2.37 10.22
N ASN A 28 13.84 -3.36 10.82
CA ASN A 28 14.43 -4.56 11.37
C ASN A 28 14.27 -5.80 10.47
N LEU A 29 13.68 -5.66 9.29
CA LEU A 29 13.69 -6.71 8.27
C LEU A 29 15.12 -6.94 7.78
N SER A 30 15.43 -8.20 7.42
CA SER A 30 16.78 -8.54 6.95
C SER A 30 17.16 -7.70 5.73
N PRO A 31 18.30 -6.98 5.76
CA PRO A 31 18.75 -6.22 4.60
C PRO A 31 19.28 -7.08 3.45
N GLU A 32 19.65 -8.35 3.74
CA GLU A 32 20.26 -9.25 2.77
C GLU A 32 19.27 -10.22 2.13
N CYS A 33 18.04 -10.27 2.65
CA CYS A 33 17.01 -11.20 2.19
C CYS A 33 15.81 -10.46 1.64
N LEU A 34 15.28 -10.94 0.51
CA LEU A 34 13.96 -10.56 0.05
C LEU A 34 12.91 -11.05 1.07
N THR A 35 12.28 -10.11 1.74
CA THR A 35 11.23 -10.41 2.73
C THR A 35 9.86 -10.14 2.12
N MET A 36 8.98 -11.12 2.19
CA MET A 36 7.58 -10.99 1.79
C MET A 36 6.71 -10.90 3.04
N VAL A 37 6.02 -9.78 3.19
CA VAL A 37 4.99 -9.58 4.22
C VAL A 37 3.62 -9.77 3.58
N SER A 38 2.81 -10.66 4.14
CA SER A 38 1.50 -10.99 3.58
C SER A 38 0.40 -10.98 4.64
N ARG A 39 -0.86 -10.96 4.19
CA ARG A 39 -2.04 -10.96 5.07
C ARG A 39 -2.09 -9.73 5.96
N TYR A 40 -2.35 -8.59 5.34
CA TYR A 40 -2.50 -7.32 6.05
C TYR A 40 -3.85 -7.24 6.79
N PRO A 41 -3.92 -6.54 7.92
CA PRO A 41 -5.20 -6.31 8.61
C PRO A 41 -6.20 -5.54 7.72
N ALA A 42 -7.43 -6.03 7.64
CA ALA A 42 -8.50 -5.42 6.83
C ALA A 42 -8.92 -4.01 7.30
N LEU A 43 -8.47 -3.59 8.47
CA LEU A 43 -8.68 -2.23 8.97
C LEU A 43 -7.74 -1.20 8.33
N LEU A 44 -6.65 -1.65 7.68
CA LEU A 44 -5.79 -0.79 6.88
C LEU A 44 -6.43 -0.57 5.49
N PRO A 45 -6.45 0.67 4.97
CA PRO A 45 -6.98 0.93 3.64
C PRO A 45 -6.30 0.06 2.59
N SER A 46 -7.10 -0.67 1.83
CA SER A 46 -6.59 -1.56 0.79
C SER A 46 -7.68 -1.91 -0.21
N LEU A 47 -7.30 -2.13 -1.47
CA LEU A 47 -8.16 -2.64 -2.53
C LEU A 47 -8.02 -4.16 -2.71
N ALA A 48 -7.27 -4.82 -1.82
CA ALA A 48 -7.15 -6.27 -1.80
C ALA A 48 -8.46 -6.94 -1.36
N ARG A 49 -8.71 -8.14 -1.88
CA ARG A 49 -9.79 -9.02 -1.43
C ARG A 49 -9.60 -9.40 0.04
N LYS A 50 -10.69 -9.52 0.79
CA LYS A 50 -10.63 -10.13 2.13
C LYS A 50 -10.32 -11.60 2.02
N ALA A 51 -9.53 -12.11 2.97
CA ALA A 51 -9.21 -13.53 3.05
C ALA A 51 -10.47 -14.33 3.37
N GLU A 52 -10.66 -15.46 2.66
CA GLU A 52 -11.86 -16.31 2.81
C GLU A 52 -11.93 -17.00 4.17
N ASP A 53 -10.77 -17.37 4.72
CA ASP A 53 -10.67 -18.06 6.02
C ASP A 53 -10.87 -17.13 7.22
N ASP A 54 -10.54 -15.84 7.07
CA ASP A 54 -10.69 -14.84 8.13
C ASP A 54 -10.80 -13.42 7.55
N PRO A 55 -12.00 -12.82 7.50
CA PRO A 55 -12.23 -11.50 6.89
C PRO A 55 -11.61 -10.33 7.64
N ARG A 56 -10.93 -10.57 8.78
CA ARG A 56 -10.12 -9.55 9.47
C ARG A 56 -8.82 -9.26 8.73
N TRP A 57 -8.46 -10.10 7.75
CA TRP A 57 -7.27 -9.98 6.91
C TRP A 57 -7.65 -9.73 5.46
N VAL A 58 -6.75 -9.09 4.73
CA VAL A 58 -6.82 -8.95 3.27
C VAL A 58 -5.65 -9.69 2.62
N GLU A 59 -5.86 -10.16 1.41
CA GLU A 59 -4.86 -10.86 0.60
C GLU A 59 -3.98 -9.85 -0.13
N ARG A 60 -3.17 -9.16 0.66
CA ARG A 60 -2.16 -8.19 0.24
C ARG A 60 -0.77 -8.72 0.54
N VAL A 61 0.17 -8.40 -0.32
CA VAL A 61 1.58 -8.72 -0.17
C VAL A 61 2.44 -7.49 -0.43
N GLU A 62 3.48 -7.30 0.38
CA GLU A 62 4.53 -6.33 0.12
C GLU A 62 5.89 -7.03 0.13
N LEU A 63 6.76 -6.58 -0.76
CA LEU A 63 8.13 -7.09 -0.91
C LEU A 63 9.11 -6.06 -0.40
N PHE A 64 10.02 -6.49 0.48
CA PHE A 64 11.08 -5.65 1.07
C PHE A 64 12.45 -6.26 0.79
N LEU A 65 13.41 -5.41 0.42
CA LEU A 65 14.82 -5.76 0.31
C LEU A 65 15.66 -4.54 0.68
N GLY A 66 16.73 -4.75 1.45
CA GLY A 66 17.58 -3.65 1.89
C GLY A 66 16.87 -2.60 2.76
N GLY A 67 15.81 -3.00 3.49
CA GLY A 67 14.97 -2.08 4.27
C GLY A 67 13.99 -1.24 3.44
N MET A 68 13.99 -1.43 2.12
CA MET A 68 13.14 -0.69 1.17
C MET A 68 11.98 -1.55 0.67
N GLU A 69 10.77 -1.00 0.64
CA GLU A 69 9.64 -1.61 -0.04
C GLU A 69 9.86 -1.55 -1.55
N LEU A 70 9.92 -2.71 -2.19
CA LEU A 70 10.11 -2.87 -3.63
C LEU A 70 8.81 -3.10 -4.39
N GLY A 71 7.81 -3.72 -3.76
CA GLY A 71 6.58 -4.07 -4.44
C GLY A 71 5.41 -4.21 -3.50
N ASN A 72 4.22 -3.94 -4.07
CA ASN A 72 2.94 -4.06 -3.39
C ASN A 72 1.95 -4.74 -4.34
N GLY A 73 1.30 -5.78 -3.88
CA GLY A 73 0.39 -6.59 -4.67
C GLY A 73 -0.82 -7.08 -3.90
N PHE A 74 -1.83 -7.45 -4.67
CA PHE A 74 -3.12 -7.89 -4.13
C PHE A 74 -3.63 -9.13 -4.85
N HIS A 75 -4.43 -9.93 -4.15
CA HIS A 75 -5.51 -10.66 -4.80
C HIS A 75 -6.62 -9.63 -5.05
N GLU A 76 -6.93 -9.38 -6.31
CA GLU A 76 -7.73 -8.23 -6.71
C GLU A 76 -9.16 -8.32 -6.18
N LEU A 77 -9.68 -7.21 -5.70
CA LEU A 77 -11.10 -7.07 -5.38
C LEU A 77 -11.88 -6.89 -6.69
N ILE A 78 -12.61 -7.94 -7.06
CA ILE A 78 -13.40 -7.97 -8.31
C ILE A 78 -14.88 -7.69 -8.11
N ASP A 79 -15.35 -7.57 -6.86
CA ASP A 79 -16.74 -7.21 -6.54
C ASP A 79 -16.94 -5.70 -6.70
N PRO A 80 -17.73 -5.23 -7.70
CA PRO A 80 -17.94 -3.80 -7.93
C PRO A 80 -18.69 -3.11 -6.78
N VAL A 81 -19.55 -3.83 -6.07
CA VAL A 81 -20.34 -3.26 -4.96
C VAL A 81 -19.44 -3.01 -3.75
N GLU A 82 -18.58 -3.97 -3.40
CA GLU A 82 -17.61 -3.78 -2.32
C GLU A 82 -16.56 -2.72 -2.71
N GLN A 83 -16.11 -2.69 -3.97
CA GLN A 83 -15.15 -1.69 -4.45
C GLN A 83 -15.71 -0.27 -4.33
N GLU A 84 -16.94 -0.05 -4.79
CA GLU A 84 -17.63 1.26 -4.68
C GLU A 84 -17.80 1.66 -3.21
N ALA A 85 -18.23 0.74 -2.35
CA ALA A 85 -18.38 1.01 -0.92
C ALA A 85 -17.06 1.39 -0.24
N ARG A 86 -15.94 0.77 -0.60
CA ARG A 86 -14.61 1.14 -0.08
C ARG A 86 -14.19 2.53 -0.57
N PHE A 87 -14.38 2.84 -1.83
CA PHE A 87 -14.10 4.17 -2.37
C PHE A 87 -14.90 5.27 -1.67
N LEU A 88 -16.20 5.06 -1.48
CA LEU A 88 -17.06 6.01 -0.76
C LEU A 88 -16.60 6.21 0.68
N SER A 89 -16.26 5.12 1.37
CA SER A 89 -15.74 5.18 2.74
C SER A 89 -14.42 5.96 2.82
N ASP A 90 -13.50 5.74 1.87
CA ASP A 90 -12.22 6.47 1.82
C ASP A 90 -12.44 7.97 1.55
N LEU A 91 -13.35 8.31 0.64
CA LEU A 91 -13.71 9.70 0.36
C LEU A 91 -14.28 10.41 1.58
N GLU A 92 -15.11 9.74 2.39
CA GLU A 92 -15.65 10.32 3.63
C GLU A 92 -14.54 10.57 4.66
N VAL A 93 -13.59 9.62 4.82
CA VAL A 93 -12.42 9.82 5.69
C VAL A 93 -11.60 11.01 5.21
N ARG A 94 -11.26 11.08 3.91
CA ARG A 94 -10.49 12.19 3.33
C ARG A 94 -11.16 13.55 3.55
N LYS A 95 -12.48 13.64 3.32
CA LYS A 95 -13.25 14.86 3.61
C LYS A 95 -13.20 15.25 5.09
N GLY A 96 -13.36 14.26 5.98
CA GLY A 96 -13.29 14.48 7.42
C GLY A 96 -11.93 14.99 7.92
N GLU A 97 -10.85 14.62 7.22
CA GLU A 97 -9.48 15.05 7.50
C GLU A 97 -9.07 16.31 6.73
N GLY A 98 -9.97 16.91 5.92
CA GLY A 98 -9.68 18.09 5.10
C GLY A 98 -8.72 17.81 3.93
N LEU A 99 -8.59 16.56 3.52
CA LEU A 99 -7.76 16.14 2.39
C LEU A 99 -8.53 16.28 1.08
N TYR A 100 -7.78 16.41 -0.02
CA TYR A 100 -8.36 16.37 -1.35
C TYR A 100 -9.12 15.06 -1.57
N ALA A 101 -10.40 15.16 -1.91
CA ALA A 101 -11.28 14.04 -2.23
C ALA A 101 -11.52 14.03 -3.76
N PRO A 102 -10.87 13.09 -4.51
CA PRO A 102 -11.09 12.97 -5.95
C PRO A 102 -12.50 12.50 -6.27
N GLU A 103 -12.92 12.66 -7.52
CA GLU A 103 -14.14 12.03 -8.02
C GLU A 103 -13.94 10.50 -8.12
N LEU A 104 -15.05 9.75 -8.06
CA LEU A 104 -15.02 8.31 -8.26
C LEU A 104 -14.59 7.98 -9.71
N ASP A 105 -13.83 6.91 -9.85
CA ASP A 105 -13.52 6.36 -11.17
C ASP A 105 -14.66 5.44 -11.64
N ASP A 106 -15.68 6.06 -12.26
CA ASP A 106 -16.84 5.34 -12.78
C ASP A 106 -16.45 4.34 -13.88
N ARG A 107 -15.36 4.60 -14.64
CA ARG A 107 -14.88 3.69 -15.69
C ARG A 107 -14.32 2.41 -15.10
N LEU A 108 -13.61 2.49 -14.00
CA LEU A 108 -13.15 1.32 -13.27
C LEU A 108 -14.33 0.53 -12.72
N LEU A 109 -15.30 1.20 -12.10
CA LEU A 109 -16.49 0.53 -11.56
C LEU A 109 -17.31 -0.13 -12.68
N ASP A 110 -17.46 0.50 -13.82
CA ASP A 110 -18.14 -0.08 -14.99
C ASP A 110 -17.37 -1.29 -15.54
N ALA A 111 -16.05 -1.24 -15.60
CA ALA A 111 -15.24 -2.39 -15.98
C ALA A 111 -15.40 -3.56 -15.02
N LEU A 112 -15.45 -3.30 -13.71
CA LEU A 112 -15.73 -4.33 -12.71
C LEU A 112 -17.13 -4.93 -12.85
N ARG A 113 -18.15 -4.11 -13.18
CA ARG A 113 -19.53 -4.58 -13.44
C ARG A 113 -19.61 -5.47 -14.69
N LEU A 114 -18.76 -5.23 -15.69
CA LEU A 114 -18.63 -6.13 -16.85
C LEU A 114 -17.98 -7.47 -16.49
N GLY A 115 -17.26 -7.50 -15.38
CA GLY A 115 -16.56 -8.66 -14.85
C GLY A 115 -15.10 -8.73 -15.31
N ILE A 116 -14.22 -8.96 -14.35
CA ILE A 116 -12.82 -9.32 -14.58
C ILE A 116 -12.56 -10.72 -14.02
N PRO A 117 -11.63 -11.50 -14.61
CA PRO A 117 -11.31 -12.81 -14.08
C PRO A 117 -10.71 -12.70 -12.68
N ASP A 118 -10.82 -13.79 -11.92
CA ASP A 118 -10.11 -13.92 -10.66
C ASP A 118 -8.60 -13.86 -10.90
N CYS A 119 -7.94 -12.85 -10.33
CA CYS A 119 -6.54 -12.55 -10.62
C CYS A 119 -5.82 -11.89 -9.45
N SER A 120 -4.50 -11.93 -9.49
CA SER A 120 -3.63 -11.19 -8.60
C SER A 120 -2.70 -10.31 -9.41
N GLY A 121 -2.37 -9.15 -8.87
CA GLY A 121 -1.43 -8.22 -9.48
C GLY A 121 -0.41 -7.73 -8.48
N ILE A 122 0.75 -7.31 -8.98
CA ILE A 122 1.79 -6.67 -8.18
C ILE A 122 2.43 -5.53 -8.97
N ALA A 123 2.62 -4.40 -8.32
CA ALA A 123 3.45 -3.30 -8.82
C ALA A 123 4.82 -3.37 -8.17
N ILE A 124 5.89 -3.31 -8.98
CA ILE A 124 7.28 -3.33 -8.52
C ILE A 124 7.98 -2.05 -8.96
N GLY A 125 8.59 -1.35 -8.00
CA GLY A 125 9.38 -0.15 -8.25
C GLY A 125 10.76 -0.49 -8.80
N LEU A 126 10.92 -0.42 -10.12
CA LEU A 126 12.19 -0.76 -10.79
C LEU A 126 13.34 0.15 -10.37
N ASP A 127 13.07 1.44 -10.14
CA ASP A 127 14.09 2.38 -9.66
C ASP A 127 14.57 2.01 -8.26
N ARG A 128 13.65 1.64 -7.35
CA ARG A 128 14.00 1.16 -6.01
C ARG A 128 14.78 -0.15 -6.07
N LEU A 129 14.40 -1.06 -6.94
CA LEU A 129 15.15 -2.30 -7.16
C LEU A 129 16.57 -1.99 -7.65
N LEU A 130 16.72 -1.06 -8.59
CA LEU A 130 18.02 -0.65 -9.07
C LEU A 130 18.86 0.01 -7.98
N MET A 131 18.27 0.87 -7.13
CA MET A 131 18.96 1.44 -5.96
C MET A 131 19.54 0.35 -5.06
N VAL A 132 18.74 -0.66 -4.71
CA VAL A 132 19.21 -1.77 -3.85
C VAL A 132 20.34 -2.54 -4.52
N LEU A 133 20.21 -2.89 -5.81
CA LEU A 133 21.20 -3.67 -6.55
C LEU A 133 22.53 -2.92 -6.75
N THR A 134 22.49 -1.59 -6.82
CA THR A 134 23.68 -0.74 -7.04
C THR A 134 24.22 -0.11 -5.75
N GLY A 135 23.53 -0.28 -4.62
CA GLY A 135 23.89 0.33 -3.33
C GLY A 135 23.69 1.86 -3.30
N MET A 136 22.87 2.40 -4.20
CA MET A 136 22.55 3.83 -4.24
C MET A 136 21.51 4.18 -3.19
N SER A 137 21.67 5.34 -2.55
CA SER A 137 20.78 5.76 -1.46
C SER A 137 19.70 6.75 -1.90
N ARG A 138 19.84 7.33 -3.09
CA ARG A 138 18.94 8.36 -3.62
C ARG A 138 18.42 7.96 -4.99
N ILE A 139 17.13 8.18 -5.23
CA ILE A 139 16.49 7.80 -6.49
C ILE A 139 17.06 8.56 -7.69
N GLU A 140 17.53 9.80 -7.50
CA GLU A 140 18.14 10.60 -8.57
C GLU A 140 19.43 9.97 -9.13
N GLU A 141 20.06 9.07 -8.37
CA GLU A 141 21.31 8.40 -8.80
C GLU A 141 21.04 7.26 -9.79
N VAL A 142 19.80 6.78 -9.85
CA VAL A 142 19.37 5.68 -10.74
C VAL A 142 18.45 6.15 -11.86
N LEU A 143 18.00 7.40 -11.84
CA LEU A 143 17.19 8.00 -12.90
C LEU A 143 18.07 8.64 -13.97
N SER A 144 17.82 8.33 -15.26
CA SER A 144 18.50 8.96 -16.38
C SER A 144 18.23 10.46 -16.45
N PHE A 145 17.00 10.89 -16.15
CA PHE A 145 16.54 12.28 -16.18
C PHE A 145 15.76 12.60 -14.90
N PRO A 146 16.45 12.86 -13.77
CA PRO A 146 15.76 13.28 -12.55
C PRO A 146 15.18 14.69 -12.71
N PHE A 147 14.07 14.97 -12.02
CA PHE A 147 13.30 16.21 -12.16
C PHE A 147 14.14 17.48 -12.05
N GLN A 148 15.18 17.47 -11.21
CA GLN A 148 16.08 18.61 -11.03
C GLN A 148 16.99 18.89 -12.27
N ARG A 149 17.01 17.98 -13.23
CA ARG A 149 17.77 18.08 -14.50
C ARG A 149 16.88 17.99 -15.74
N ALA A 150 15.55 17.99 -15.55
CA ALA A 150 14.56 17.95 -16.63
C ALA A 150 14.24 19.36 -17.15
#